data_92e065b62b5caa7d87b49dd5a3a5e19b
#
_entry.id   92e065b62b5caa7d87b49dd5a3a5e19b
#
_cell.length_a   1.000
_cell.length_b   1.000
_cell.length_c   1.000
_cell.angle_alpha   90.00
_cell.angle_beta   90.00
_cell.angle_gamma   90.00
#
_symmetry.space_group_name_H-M   'P 1'
#
loop_
_entity.id
_entity.type
_entity.pdbx_description
1 polymer ?
#
loop_
_entity_poly.entity_id
_entity_poly.type
_entity_poly.pdbx_seq_one_letter_code
_entity_poly.pdbx_strand_id
1 'polypeptide(L)'
;MARMEHEGDKTLEDHRDEMQSITLLVDGIAIPIDVPRSEEPDYRRAQHTISALVKKYRTAYPQPAESDEQLHWLMAAVDIAVQCEVLKESQDTTELLKRLSEVNNLLERKL
;
A
#
# COMPACT_ATOMS: atom_id res chain seq x y z
N MET A 1 -9.40 -23.30 1.47
CA MET A 1 -9.11 -22.99 0.93
C MET A 1 -8.99 -22.56 0.16
N ALA A 2 -9.12 -22.35 -0.14
CA ALA A 2 -8.90 -22.02 -1.06
C ALA A 2 -8.23 -21.57 -1.64
N ARG A 3 -7.77 -21.42 -1.52
CA ARG A 3 -7.06 -21.01 -2.09
C ARG A 3 -6.59 -21.42 -2.95
N MET A 4 -6.55 -22.04 -3.23
CA MET A 4 -6.06 -22.42 -4.05
C MET A 4 -6.38 -22.94 -4.84
N GLU A 5 -7.07 -23.10 -5.02
CA GLU A 5 -7.22 -23.58 -5.89
C GLU A 5 -6.89 -23.31 -6.98
N HIS A 6 -6.58 -22.86 -7.29
CA HIS A 6 -6.05 -22.76 -8.35
C HIS A 6 -5.04 -23.32 -8.60
N GLU A 7 -4.98 -24.07 -8.33
CA GLU A 7 -4.12 -24.48 -8.45
C GLU A 7 -3.39 -25.10 -9.35
N GLY A 8 -3.59 -26.00 -9.77
CA GLY A 8 -2.82 -26.80 -10.64
C GLY A 8 -2.11 -26.09 -11.70
N ASP A 9 -2.61 -24.98 -12.05
CA ASP A 9 -1.97 -24.21 -13.09
C ASP A 9 -0.78 -23.42 -12.59
N LYS A 10 -0.38 -23.63 -11.39
CA LYS A 10 0.77 -22.93 -10.87
C LYS A 10 2.02 -23.34 -11.60
N THR A 11 2.83 -22.38 -11.97
CA THR A 11 4.07 -22.58 -12.68
C THR A 11 5.23 -22.23 -11.79
N LEU A 12 6.44 -22.36 -12.33
CA LEU A 12 7.61 -21.97 -11.55
C LEU A 12 7.59 -20.49 -11.17
N GLU A 13 6.98 -19.67 -11.98
CA GLU A 13 6.88 -18.26 -11.65
C GLU A 13 6.11 -18.02 -10.37
N ASP A 14 5.20 -18.92 -10.05
CA ASP A 14 4.38 -18.77 -8.87
C ASP A 14 5.15 -18.94 -7.58
N HIS A 15 6.38 -19.43 -7.65
CA HIS A 15 7.21 -19.52 -6.45
C HIS A 15 7.43 -18.16 -5.81
N ARG A 16 7.41 -17.09 -6.61
CA ARG A 16 7.57 -15.75 -6.07
C ARG A 16 6.43 -15.34 -5.18
N ASP A 17 5.27 -15.98 -5.36
CA ASP A 17 4.08 -15.64 -4.59
C ASP A 17 3.79 -16.64 -3.50
N GLU A 18 4.75 -17.52 -3.22
CA GLU A 18 4.61 -18.36 -2.06
C GLU A 18 4.54 -17.48 -0.82
N MET A 19 3.67 -17.86 0.09
CA MET A 19 3.52 -17.13 1.32
C MET A 19 4.72 -17.37 2.23
N GLN A 20 5.13 -16.34 2.90
CA GLN A 20 6.18 -16.45 3.91
C GLN A 20 5.80 -15.61 5.11
N SER A 21 6.27 -16.05 6.25
CA SER A 21 6.00 -15.36 7.51
C SER A 21 7.12 -14.35 7.75
N ILE A 22 6.73 -13.12 7.99
CA ILE A 22 7.70 -12.09 8.34
C ILE A 22 7.17 -11.37 9.57
N THR A 23 8.05 -10.60 10.21
CA THR A 23 7.65 -9.78 11.32
C THR A 23 8.01 -8.34 11.00
N LEU A 24 7.02 -7.48 10.98
CA LEU A 24 7.24 -6.06 10.84
C LEU A 24 7.42 -5.46 12.21
N LEU A 25 8.25 -4.44 12.30
CA LEU A 25 8.43 -3.73 13.55
C LEU A 25 8.03 -2.28 13.32
N VAL A 26 6.95 -1.88 13.95
CA VAL A 26 6.42 -0.53 13.77
C VAL A 26 6.28 0.11 15.14
N ASP A 27 7.02 1.20 15.35
CA ASP A 27 6.96 1.95 16.59
C ASP A 27 7.17 1.04 17.81
N GLY A 28 8.11 0.09 17.68
CA GLY A 28 8.43 -0.84 18.76
C GLY A 28 7.47 -2.00 18.89
N ILE A 29 6.46 -2.09 18.05
CA ILE A 29 5.48 -3.16 18.13
C ILE A 29 5.77 -4.17 17.02
N ALA A 30 5.91 -5.44 17.41
CA ALA A 30 6.18 -6.52 16.47
C ALA A 30 4.87 -7.03 15.90
N ILE A 31 4.78 -7.08 14.58
CA ILE A 31 3.58 -7.50 13.87
C ILE A 31 3.92 -8.69 13.01
N PRO A 32 3.58 -9.92 13.44
CA PRO A 32 3.81 -11.08 12.60
C PRO A 32 2.73 -11.13 11.51
N ILE A 33 3.15 -11.39 10.29
CA ILE A 33 2.23 -11.37 9.18
C ILE A 33 2.73 -12.31 8.09
N ASP A 34 1.79 -12.94 7.40
CA ASP A 34 2.12 -13.79 6.24
C ASP A 34 1.87 -12.98 4.98
N VAL A 35 2.87 -12.93 4.12
CA VAL A 35 2.77 -12.13 2.90
C VAL A 35 3.31 -12.93 1.72
N PRO A 36 2.83 -12.66 0.52
CA PRO A 36 3.45 -13.24 -0.66
C PRO A 36 4.90 -12.79 -0.75
N ARG A 37 5.76 -13.72 -1.11
CA ARG A 37 7.19 -13.43 -1.15
C ARG A 37 7.51 -12.24 -2.05
N SER A 38 6.81 -12.12 -3.16
CA SER A 38 7.06 -11.03 -4.10
C SER A 38 6.68 -9.67 -3.53
N GLU A 39 5.86 -9.64 -2.49
CA GLU A 39 5.40 -8.38 -1.92
C GLU A 39 6.15 -7.98 -0.66
N GLU A 40 7.07 -8.81 -0.20
CA GLU A 40 7.78 -8.48 1.03
C GLU A 40 8.46 -7.10 0.96
N PRO A 41 9.11 -6.72 -0.15
CA PRO A 41 9.72 -5.39 -0.18
C PRO A 41 8.71 -4.26 0.01
N ASP A 42 7.49 -4.45 -0.48
CA ASP A 42 6.44 -3.44 -0.30
C ASP A 42 6.05 -3.32 1.16
N TYR A 43 5.93 -4.45 1.84
CA TYR A 43 5.60 -4.44 3.26
C TYR A 43 6.72 -3.81 4.08
N ARG A 44 7.97 -4.06 3.69
CA ARG A 44 9.09 -3.43 4.39
C ARG A 44 9.09 -1.93 4.21
N ARG A 45 8.77 -1.47 3.00
CA ARG A 45 8.67 -0.03 2.76
C ARG A 45 7.50 0.57 3.55
N ALA A 46 6.39 -0.16 3.61
CA ALA A 46 5.24 0.30 4.39
C ALA A 46 5.60 0.42 5.87
N GLN A 47 6.38 -0.52 6.37
CA GLN A 47 6.85 -0.47 7.75
C GLN A 47 7.60 0.84 8.02
N HIS A 48 8.49 1.21 7.12
CA HIS A 48 9.26 2.44 7.30
C HIS A 48 8.36 3.67 7.18
N THR A 49 7.43 3.64 6.25
CA THR A 49 6.55 4.78 6.04
C THR A 49 5.68 5.04 7.26
N ILE A 50 5.05 3.99 7.79
CA ILE A 50 4.16 4.20 8.92
C ILE A 50 4.92 4.58 10.17
N SER A 51 6.11 4.00 10.36
CA SER A 51 6.95 4.37 11.51
C SER A 51 7.32 5.84 11.46
N ALA A 52 7.68 6.32 10.28
CA ALA A 52 8.07 7.72 10.13
C ALA A 52 6.90 8.65 10.37
N LEU A 53 5.70 8.26 9.91
CA LEU A 53 4.52 9.09 10.10
C LEU A 53 4.09 9.16 11.55
N VAL A 54 4.12 8.03 12.25
CA VAL A 54 3.78 8.04 13.66
C VAL A 54 4.74 8.93 14.43
N LYS A 55 6.03 8.83 14.12
CA LYS A 55 7.02 9.66 14.78
C LYS A 55 6.79 11.13 14.47
N LYS A 56 6.47 11.43 13.22
CA LYS A 56 6.19 12.81 12.81
C LYS A 56 5.05 13.41 13.62
N TYR A 57 3.95 12.67 13.73
CA TYR A 57 2.80 13.19 14.44
C TYR A 57 3.01 13.24 15.94
N ARG A 58 3.77 12.29 16.48
CA ARG A 58 4.10 12.33 17.90
C ARG A 58 4.93 13.57 18.23
N THR A 59 5.82 13.93 17.35
CA THR A 59 6.67 15.12 17.55
C THR A 59 5.88 16.40 17.36
N ALA A 60 5.03 16.46 16.33
CA ALA A 60 4.28 17.66 16.01
C ALA A 60 3.16 17.94 17.01
N TYR A 61 2.59 16.89 17.58
CA TYR A 61 1.45 17.01 18.48
C TYR A 61 1.71 16.24 19.75
N PRO A 62 2.62 16.73 20.61
CA PRO A 62 2.91 16.03 21.87
C PRO A 62 1.65 15.95 22.73
N GLN A 63 1.44 14.82 23.36
CA GLN A 63 0.26 14.61 24.17
C GLN A 63 0.66 14.50 25.65
N PRO A 64 -0.21 14.93 26.55
CA PRO A 64 0.05 14.68 27.97
C PRO A 64 0.16 13.18 28.25
N ALA A 65 0.77 12.85 29.36
CA ALA A 65 1.04 11.46 29.69
C ALA A 65 -0.22 10.62 29.76
N GLU A 66 -1.35 11.21 30.14
CA GLU A 66 -2.60 10.47 30.24
C GLU A 66 -3.35 10.38 28.93
N SER A 67 -2.86 10.97 27.85
CA SER A 67 -3.57 10.94 26.58
C SER A 67 -3.48 9.59 25.93
N ASP A 68 -4.46 9.32 25.07
CA ASP A 68 -4.49 8.09 24.31
C ASP A 68 -3.40 8.14 23.26
N GLU A 69 -2.43 7.23 23.37
CA GLU A 69 -1.33 7.20 22.40
C GLU A 69 -1.77 6.76 21.03
N GLN A 70 -2.97 6.19 20.92
CA GLN A 70 -3.47 5.76 19.63
C GLN A 70 -3.75 6.93 18.70
N LEU A 71 -3.86 8.13 19.24
CA LEU A 71 -4.15 9.29 18.42
C LEU A 71 -3.13 9.47 17.29
N HIS A 72 -1.86 9.31 17.62
CA HIS A 72 -0.82 9.49 16.61
C HIS A 72 -0.91 8.42 15.52
N TRP A 73 -1.30 7.21 15.89
CA TRP A 73 -1.51 6.16 14.93
C TRP A 73 -2.68 6.46 14.01
N LEU A 74 -3.76 7.02 14.58
CA LEU A 74 -4.91 7.40 13.77
C LEU A 74 -4.55 8.52 12.81
N MET A 75 -3.75 9.48 13.26
CA MET A 75 -3.29 10.55 12.38
C MET A 75 -2.47 10.00 11.22
N ALA A 76 -1.58 9.06 11.51
CA ALA A 76 -0.78 8.43 10.46
C ALA A 76 -1.67 7.67 9.49
N ALA A 77 -2.67 6.97 10.01
CA ALA A 77 -3.59 6.21 9.15
C ALA A 77 -4.38 7.14 8.23
N VAL A 78 -4.85 8.26 8.75
CA VAL A 78 -5.57 9.22 7.92
C VAL A 78 -4.66 9.79 6.85
N ASP A 79 -3.42 10.12 7.22
CA ASP A 79 -2.45 10.64 6.26
C ASP A 79 -2.26 9.66 5.10
N ILE A 80 -2.04 8.39 5.42
CA ILE A 80 -1.84 7.36 4.41
C ILE A 80 -3.09 7.21 3.55
N ALA A 81 -4.26 7.22 4.18
CA ALA A 81 -5.50 7.06 3.43
C ALA A 81 -5.72 8.22 2.46
N VAL A 82 -5.41 9.43 2.90
CA VAL A 82 -5.53 10.58 2.02
C VAL A 82 -4.57 10.47 0.85
N GLN A 83 -3.34 10.04 1.11
CA GLN A 83 -2.37 9.86 0.04
C GLN A 83 -2.85 8.80 -0.94
N CYS A 84 -3.46 7.73 -0.44
CA CYS A 84 -4.02 6.71 -1.30
C CYS A 84 -5.12 7.26 -2.20
N GLU A 85 -6.00 8.09 -1.63
CA GLU A 85 -7.08 8.68 -2.42
C GLU A 85 -6.53 9.61 -3.50
N VAL A 86 -5.51 10.40 -3.15
CA VAL A 86 -4.89 11.29 -4.12
C VAL A 86 -4.26 10.49 -5.26
N LEU A 87 -3.58 9.39 -4.93
CA LEU A 87 -2.97 8.54 -5.96
C LEU A 87 -4.01 7.90 -6.85
N LYS A 88 -5.14 7.48 -6.28
CA LYS A 88 -6.23 6.92 -7.08
C LYS A 88 -6.75 7.93 -8.07
N GLU A 89 -6.98 9.15 -7.61
CA GLU A 89 -7.43 10.23 -8.49
C GLU A 89 -6.45 10.46 -9.63
N SER A 90 -5.17 10.48 -9.31
CA SER A 90 -4.14 10.69 -10.30
C SER A 90 -4.13 9.59 -11.34
N GLN A 91 -4.29 8.34 -10.90
CA GLN A 91 -4.33 7.21 -11.82
C GLN A 91 -5.57 7.26 -12.70
N ASP A 92 -6.71 7.59 -12.11
CA ASP A 92 -7.95 7.69 -12.88
C ASP A 92 -7.82 8.75 -13.97
N THR A 93 -7.21 9.87 -13.64
CA THR A 93 -7.01 10.94 -14.60
C THR A 93 -6.08 10.50 -15.72
N THR A 94 -5.01 9.80 -15.37
CA THR A 94 -4.06 9.32 -16.36
C THR A 94 -4.72 8.35 -17.30
N GLU A 95 -5.54 7.45 -16.77
CA GLU A 95 -6.24 6.48 -17.59
C GLU A 95 -7.21 7.17 -18.54
N LEU A 96 -7.91 8.17 -18.03
CA LEU A 96 -8.85 8.93 -18.85
C LEU A 96 -8.14 9.64 -19.99
N LEU A 97 -7.04 10.28 -19.68
CA LEU A 97 -6.26 10.98 -20.70
C LEU A 97 -5.75 10.02 -21.76
N LYS A 98 -5.34 8.83 -21.34
CA LYS A 98 -4.88 7.83 -22.28
C LYS A 98 -5.99 7.41 -23.23
N ARG A 99 -7.19 7.20 -22.70
CA ARG A 99 -8.33 6.83 -23.54
C ARG A 99 -8.70 7.93 -24.51
N LEU A 100 -8.66 9.16 -24.05
CA LEU A 100 -8.95 10.29 -24.93
C LEU A 100 -7.93 10.38 -26.05
N SER A 101 -6.67 10.13 -25.76
CA SER A 101 -5.64 10.15 -26.78
C SER A 101 -5.87 9.06 -27.81
N GLU A 102 -6.28 7.88 -27.37
CA GLU A 102 -6.55 6.78 -28.29
C GLU A 102 -7.72 7.09 -29.21
N VAL A 103 -8.78 7.69 -28.66
CA VAL A 103 -9.92 8.08 -29.48
C VAL A 103 -9.52 9.14 -30.51
N ASN A 104 -8.75 10.09 -30.06
CA ASN A 104 -8.29 11.15 -30.95
C ASN A 104 -7.47 10.59 -32.09
N ASN A 105 -6.60 9.64 -31.82
CA ASN A 105 -5.80 8.99 -32.85
C ASN A 105 -6.67 8.25 -33.87
N LEU A 106 -7.71 7.58 -33.35
CA LEU A 106 -8.64 6.89 -34.26
C LEU A 106 -9.36 7.86 -35.17
N LEU A 107 -9.79 9.00 -34.63
CA LEU A 107 -10.48 10.00 -35.44
C LEU A 107 -9.55 10.56 -36.52
N GLU A 108 -8.31 10.83 -36.14
CA GLU A 108 -7.35 11.35 -37.10
C GLU A 108 -7.09 10.39 -38.26
N ARG A 109 -7.06 9.10 -37.94
CA ARG A 109 -6.83 8.11 -38.98
C ARG A 109 -7.98 8.00 -39.96
N LYS A 110 -9.16 8.37 -39.54
CA LYS A 110 -10.33 8.29 -40.38
C LYS A 110 -10.51 9.53 -41.24
N LEU A 111 -9.84 10.59 -40.92
CA LEU A 111 -9.90 11.79 -41.68
C LEU A 111 -8.92 11.71 -42.83
#